data_f47e351e58986ed5e98ecee48713e65d
#
_entry.id   f47e351e58986ed5e98ecee48713e65d
#
_cell.length_a   1.000
_cell.length_b   1.000
_cell.length_c   1.000
_cell.angle_alpha   90.00
_cell.angle_beta   90.00
_cell.angle_gamma   90.00
#
_symmetry.space_group_name_H-M   'P 1'
#
loop_
_entity.id
_entity.type
_entity.pdbx_description
1 polymer ?
#
loop_
_entity_poly.entity_id
_entity_poly.type
_entity_poly.pdbx_seq_one_letter_code
_entity_poly.pdbx_strand_id
1 'polypeptide(L)'
;VKSHPNGDLLQLSKWADTKKLTGWYSRRIAVGENGQIKGVGQLLFKKIPKLPYTLCYVSRGFVADYNNKEVLEALLSYAKEVAKDEKSYAIKIDPDVEVDKGAEALKNLRELGFKHKGFKEGLSKDYIQPRMTMITPIDKTDDELVQSFERRNRSKVRLALKRGTKVERSNREGLKIFANLMKITGERDGFLTRDISYFENIYDALHEDGDAELFLVKLEPKPVLD
;
A
#
# COMPACT_ATOMS: atom_id res chain seq x y z
N VAL A 1 -3.23 13.74 4.25
CA VAL A 1 -2.67 12.37 4.21
C VAL A 1 -1.14 12.43 4.22
N LYS A 2 -0.50 13.02 3.21
CA LYS A 2 0.98 13.03 3.05
C LYS A 2 1.77 13.61 4.24
N SER A 3 1.17 14.51 5.02
CA SER A 3 1.81 15.17 6.18
C SER A 3 1.57 14.47 7.52
N HIS A 4 0.80 13.39 7.55
CA HIS A 4 0.47 12.68 8.79
C HIS A 4 1.40 11.47 8.98
N PRO A 5 1.90 11.19 10.21
CA PRO A 5 2.77 10.03 10.46
C PRO A 5 2.18 8.68 10.01
N ASN A 6 0.87 8.51 10.15
CA ASN A 6 0.15 7.31 9.70
C ASN A 6 -0.47 7.51 8.30
N GLY A 7 0.06 8.45 7.51
CA GLY A 7 -0.39 8.67 6.13
C GLY A 7 0.15 7.58 5.21
N ASP A 8 -0.71 7.07 4.32
CA ASP A 8 -0.35 6.01 3.39
C ASP A 8 -0.87 6.34 1.99
N LEU A 9 -0.13 5.90 0.97
CA LEU A 9 -0.50 6.02 -0.44
C LEU A 9 -1.93 5.52 -0.72
N LEU A 10 -2.33 4.44 -0.05
CA LEU A 10 -3.65 3.82 -0.23
C LEU A 10 -4.81 4.68 0.30
N GLN A 11 -4.50 5.76 1.04
CA GLN A 11 -5.45 6.75 1.52
C GLN A 11 -5.50 8.03 0.64
N LEU A 12 -4.69 8.11 -0.41
CA LEU A 12 -4.75 9.21 -1.36
C LEU A 12 -5.97 9.10 -2.27
N SER A 13 -6.56 10.24 -2.63
CA SER A 13 -7.73 10.28 -3.53
C SER A 13 -7.43 9.65 -4.89
N LYS A 14 -6.27 9.92 -5.45
CA LYS A 14 -5.82 9.36 -6.73
C LYS A 14 -5.68 7.82 -6.67
N TRP A 15 -5.32 7.25 -5.53
CA TRP A 15 -5.34 5.80 -5.36
C TRP A 15 -6.73 5.20 -5.53
N ALA A 16 -7.78 5.84 -4.98
CA ALA A 16 -9.15 5.37 -5.18
C ALA A 16 -9.55 5.38 -6.66
N ASP A 17 -9.06 6.35 -7.42
CA ASP A 17 -9.33 6.42 -8.86
C ASP A 17 -8.75 5.20 -9.59
N THR A 18 -7.57 4.72 -9.18
CA THR A 18 -6.97 3.49 -9.74
C THR A 18 -7.82 2.24 -9.49
N LYS A 19 -8.64 2.24 -8.46
CA LYS A 19 -9.47 1.08 -8.09
C LYS A 19 -10.77 0.97 -8.89
N LYS A 20 -11.17 2.02 -9.59
CA LYS A 20 -12.38 2.03 -10.43
C LYS A 20 -12.37 0.91 -11.48
N LEU A 21 -11.24 0.64 -12.13
CA LEU A 21 -11.09 -0.45 -13.10
C LEU A 21 -11.39 -1.84 -12.52
N THR A 22 -11.23 -2.00 -11.21
CA THR A 22 -11.49 -3.27 -10.53
C THR A 22 -12.85 -3.31 -9.82
N GLY A 23 -13.74 -2.35 -10.16
CA GLY A 23 -15.11 -2.28 -9.68
C GLY A 23 -15.26 -1.75 -8.26
N TRP A 24 -14.26 -1.01 -7.76
CA TRP A 24 -14.37 -0.26 -6.52
C TRP A 24 -14.77 1.19 -6.80
N TYR A 25 -15.45 1.79 -5.85
CA TYR A 25 -15.71 3.24 -5.80
C TYR A 25 -15.45 3.74 -4.38
N SER A 26 -15.38 5.06 -4.18
CA SER A 26 -14.94 5.61 -2.90
C SER A 26 -15.86 6.69 -2.36
N ARG A 27 -15.86 6.81 -1.03
CA ARG A 27 -16.30 7.98 -0.27
C ARG A 27 -15.17 8.44 0.64
N ARG A 28 -15.13 9.71 0.96
CA ARG A 28 -14.10 10.29 1.82
C ARG A 28 -14.78 10.98 2.98
N ILE A 29 -14.20 10.78 4.16
CA ILE A 29 -14.64 11.40 5.39
C ILE A 29 -13.47 12.15 6.03
N ALA A 30 -13.80 13.21 6.76
CA ALA A 30 -12.84 13.94 7.57
C ALA A 30 -13.50 14.34 8.88
N VAL A 31 -12.74 14.34 9.94
CA VAL A 31 -13.12 14.89 11.23
C VAL A 31 -12.11 15.95 11.63
N GLY A 32 -12.58 16.97 12.31
CA GLY A 32 -11.74 18.09 12.72
C GLY A 32 -12.35 18.88 13.86
N GLU A 33 -11.54 19.71 14.44
CA GLU A 33 -11.89 20.60 15.53
C GLU A 33 -11.23 21.96 15.30
N ASN A 34 -11.97 23.06 15.57
CA ASN A 34 -11.47 24.44 15.44
C ASN A 34 -10.80 24.73 14.08
N GLY A 35 -11.37 24.19 12.99
CA GLY A 35 -10.84 24.37 11.64
C GLY A 35 -9.61 23.51 11.29
N GLN A 36 -9.15 22.66 12.22
CA GLN A 36 -8.04 21.72 11.98
C GLN A 36 -8.55 20.32 11.75
N ILE A 37 -8.10 19.69 10.67
CA ILE A 37 -8.38 18.26 10.40
C ILE A 37 -7.57 17.41 11.39
N LYS A 38 -8.25 16.55 12.12
CA LYS A 38 -7.66 15.62 13.09
C LYS A 38 -7.59 14.19 12.57
N GLY A 39 -8.42 13.86 11.58
CA GLY A 39 -8.40 12.55 10.97
C GLY A 39 -9.16 12.52 9.66
N VAL A 40 -8.76 11.60 8.77
CA VAL A 40 -9.42 11.37 7.48
C VAL A 40 -9.53 9.88 7.19
N GLY A 41 -10.49 9.53 6.34
CA GLY A 41 -10.65 8.16 5.86
C GLY A 41 -11.10 8.12 4.41
N GLN A 42 -10.42 7.31 3.59
CA GLN A 42 -10.87 6.94 2.27
C GLN A 42 -11.52 5.56 2.35
N LEU A 43 -12.84 5.53 2.21
CA LEU A 43 -13.65 4.33 2.26
C LEU A 43 -13.83 3.81 0.84
N LEU A 44 -13.32 2.63 0.56
CA LEU A 44 -13.51 1.93 -0.71
C LEU A 44 -14.67 0.96 -0.60
N PHE A 45 -15.60 1.02 -1.55
CA PHE A 45 -16.77 0.16 -1.60
C PHE A 45 -16.73 -0.76 -2.81
N LYS A 46 -17.07 -2.02 -2.60
CA LYS A 46 -17.23 -2.99 -3.67
C LYS A 46 -18.54 -3.74 -3.53
N LYS A 47 -19.34 -3.77 -4.62
CA LYS A 47 -20.58 -4.54 -4.65
C LYS A 47 -20.28 -6.05 -4.55
N ILE A 48 -21.09 -6.75 -3.78
CA ILE A 48 -21.06 -8.20 -3.69
C ILE A 48 -21.89 -8.78 -4.85
N PRO A 49 -21.32 -9.65 -5.68
CA PRO A 49 -22.06 -10.26 -6.77
C PRO A 49 -23.34 -10.95 -6.27
N LYS A 50 -24.45 -10.69 -6.96
CA LYS A 50 -25.78 -11.26 -6.68
C LYS A 50 -26.44 -10.87 -5.34
N LEU A 51 -25.83 -9.96 -4.57
CA LEU A 51 -26.39 -9.45 -3.32
C LEU A 51 -26.57 -7.93 -3.38
N PRO A 52 -27.58 -7.37 -2.67
CA PRO A 52 -27.81 -5.93 -2.62
C PRO A 52 -26.87 -5.21 -1.64
N TYR A 53 -25.73 -5.78 -1.35
CA TYR A 53 -24.78 -5.31 -0.33
C TYR A 53 -23.43 -4.93 -0.92
N THR A 54 -22.69 -4.14 -0.17
CA THR A 54 -21.30 -3.79 -0.44
C THR A 54 -20.40 -4.23 0.70
N LEU A 55 -19.09 -4.30 0.42
CA LEU A 55 -18.03 -4.35 1.42
C LEU A 55 -17.39 -2.95 1.47
N CYS A 56 -17.26 -2.39 2.66
CA CYS A 56 -16.43 -1.20 2.91
C CYS A 56 -15.03 -1.62 3.37
N TYR A 57 -14.01 -1.11 2.67
CA TYR A 57 -12.62 -1.33 3.04
C TYR A 57 -11.85 -0.01 3.12
N VAL A 58 -11.24 0.25 4.26
CA VAL A 58 -10.42 1.44 4.54
C VAL A 58 -8.96 0.97 4.58
N SER A 59 -8.36 0.87 3.40
CA SER A 59 -6.99 0.34 3.25
C SER A 59 -5.96 1.25 3.91
N ARG A 60 -5.11 0.69 4.78
CA ARG A 60 -4.11 1.44 5.58
C ARG A 60 -4.70 2.64 6.32
N GLY A 61 -5.99 2.58 6.64
CA GLY A 61 -6.67 3.69 7.30
C GLY A 61 -7.41 3.26 8.56
N PHE A 62 -7.90 4.23 9.31
CA PHE A 62 -7.92 5.67 9.01
C PHE A 62 -6.54 6.33 9.12
N VAL A 63 -6.38 7.53 8.53
CA VAL A 63 -5.22 8.40 8.76
C VAL A 63 -5.55 9.29 9.95
N ALA A 64 -5.14 8.87 11.14
CA ALA A 64 -5.41 9.52 12.41
C ALA A 64 -4.40 9.05 13.47
N ASP A 65 -4.34 9.74 14.59
CA ASP A 65 -3.68 9.22 15.79
C ASP A 65 -4.56 8.13 16.43
N TYR A 66 -4.12 6.89 16.39
CA TYR A 66 -4.85 5.74 16.95
C TYR A 66 -4.86 5.70 18.49
N ASN A 67 -4.07 6.52 19.15
CA ASN A 67 -4.14 6.70 20.62
C ASN A 67 -5.22 7.72 21.01
N ASN A 68 -5.71 8.53 20.05
CA ASN A 68 -6.81 9.47 20.28
C ASN A 68 -8.16 8.78 19.99
N LYS A 69 -8.75 8.22 21.04
CA LYS A 69 -10.02 7.49 20.94
C LYS A 69 -11.17 8.34 20.43
N GLU A 70 -11.26 9.61 20.81
CA GLU A 70 -12.35 10.52 20.42
C GLU A 70 -12.34 10.75 18.91
N VAL A 71 -11.16 10.98 18.32
CA VAL A 71 -11.00 11.13 16.87
C VAL A 71 -11.38 9.84 16.15
N LEU A 72 -10.96 8.67 16.67
CA LEU A 72 -11.32 7.38 16.10
C LEU A 72 -12.84 7.11 16.18
N GLU A 73 -13.47 7.47 17.29
CA GLU A 73 -14.91 7.32 17.49
C GLU A 73 -15.70 8.19 16.50
N ALA A 74 -15.28 9.44 16.32
CA ALA A 74 -15.88 10.35 15.35
C ALA A 74 -15.73 9.83 13.91
N LEU A 75 -14.52 9.38 13.52
CA LEU A 75 -14.28 8.78 12.21
C LEU A 75 -15.13 7.52 11.99
N LEU A 76 -15.22 6.65 13.00
CA LEU A 76 -16.00 5.43 12.92
C LEU A 76 -17.50 5.72 12.84
N SER A 77 -18.00 6.73 13.57
CA SER A 77 -19.40 7.15 13.49
C SER A 77 -19.75 7.57 12.06
N TYR A 78 -18.95 8.47 11.48
CA TYR A 78 -19.13 8.89 10.10
C TYR A 78 -18.99 7.73 9.11
N ALA A 79 -18.01 6.87 9.30
CA ALA A 79 -17.82 5.70 8.45
C ALA A 79 -19.02 4.75 8.51
N LYS A 80 -19.65 4.58 9.68
CA LYS A 80 -20.87 3.77 9.84
C LYS A 80 -22.07 4.37 9.13
N GLU A 81 -22.25 5.69 9.19
CA GLU A 81 -23.32 6.39 8.45
C GLU A 81 -23.17 6.18 6.96
N VAL A 82 -21.98 6.48 6.40
CA VAL A 82 -21.70 6.29 4.98
C VAL A 82 -21.81 4.81 4.58
N ALA A 83 -21.34 3.89 5.40
CA ALA A 83 -21.44 2.46 5.12
C ALA A 83 -22.88 1.96 5.13
N LYS A 84 -23.75 2.53 5.98
CA LYS A 84 -25.18 2.23 5.99
C LYS A 84 -25.86 2.70 4.71
N ASP A 85 -25.59 3.92 4.25
CA ASP A 85 -26.13 4.47 3.00
C ASP A 85 -25.69 3.62 1.78
N GLU A 86 -24.44 3.15 1.78
CA GLU A 86 -23.88 2.27 0.76
C GLU A 86 -24.26 0.78 0.96
N LYS A 87 -25.13 0.46 1.94
CA LYS A 87 -25.57 -0.90 2.27
C LYS A 87 -24.42 -1.85 2.54
N SER A 88 -23.39 -1.39 3.23
CA SER A 88 -22.26 -2.22 3.58
C SER A 88 -22.56 -3.17 4.74
N TYR A 89 -22.25 -4.45 4.54
CA TYR A 89 -22.41 -5.47 5.59
C TYR A 89 -21.27 -5.46 6.62
N ALA A 90 -20.12 -4.87 6.26
CA ALA A 90 -18.96 -4.76 7.14
C ALA A 90 -18.06 -3.59 6.73
N ILE A 91 -17.38 -3.03 7.73
CA ILE A 91 -16.25 -2.11 7.55
C ILE A 91 -14.97 -2.86 7.94
N LYS A 92 -14.04 -3.00 7.02
CA LYS A 92 -12.70 -3.53 7.27
C LYS A 92 -11.68 -2.41 7.29
N ILE A 93 -10.77 -2.44 8.26
CA ILE A 93 -9.62 -1.54 8.33
C ILE A 93 -8.35 -2.38 8.52
N ASP A 94 -7.22 -1.89 8.09
CA ASP A 94 -5.89 -2.47 8.34
C ASP A 94 -4.85 -1.35 8.51
N PRO A 95 -4.98 -0.56 9.58
CA PRO A 95 -4.12 0.59 9.82
C PRO A 95 -2.65 0.17 9.93
N ASP A 96 -1.77 1.08 9.48
CA ASP A 96 -0.33 0.90 9.59
C ASP A 96 0.15 1.37 10.98
N VAL A 97 -0.07 0.49 11.96
CA VAL A 97 0.34 0.70 13.36
C VAL A 97 1.34 -0.37 13.74
N GLU A 98 2.54 0.05 14.15
CA GLU A 98 3.58 -0.86 14.61
C GLU A 98 3.11 -1.66 15.82
N VAL A 99 3.36 -2.98 15.81
CA VAL A 99 2.90 -3.89 16.87
C VAL A 99 3.43 -3.48 18.24
N ASP A 100 4.70 -3.10 18.31
CA ASP A 100 5.38 -2.74 19.56
C ASP A 100 4.85 -1.44 20.20
N LYS A 101 4.27 -0.56 19.39
CA LYS A 101 3.70 0.72 19.80
C LYS A 101 2.16 0.73 19.80
N GLY A 102 1.55 -0.35 19.36
CA GLY A 102 0.13 -0.42 19.03
C GLY A 102 -0.80 -0.89 20.16
N ALA A 103 -0.33 -1.04 21.39
CA ALA A 103 -1.15 -1.59 22.49
C ALA A 103 -2.39 -0.73 22.78
N GLU A 104 -2.23 0.60 22.89
CA GLU A 104 -3.35 1.52 23.14
C GLU A 104 -4.25 1.64 21.90
N ALA A 105 -3.68 1.70 20.70
CA ALA A 105 -4.43 1.68 19.45
C ALA A 105 -5.33 0.44 19.34
N LEU A 106 -4.79 -0.73 19.66
CA LEU A 106 -5.55 -2.00 19.67
C LEU A 106 -6.66 -2.00 20.70
N LYS A 107 -6.40 -1.47 21.90
CA LYS A 107 -7.39 -1.30 22.96
C LYS A 107 -8.52 -0.40 22.49
N ASN A 108 -8.21 0.79 21.99
CA ASN A 108 -9.19 1.75 21.48
C ASN A 108 -10.06 1.15 20.37
N LEU A 109 -9.46 0.46 19.39
CA LEU A 109 -10.22 -0.21 18.34
C LEU A 109 -11.15 -1.30 18.86
N ARG A 110 -10.74 -2.09 19.87
CA ARG A 110 -11.57 -3.11 20.51
C ARG A 110 -12.76 -2.49 21.25
N GLU A 111 -12.53 -1.43 22.01
CA GLU A 111 -13.57 -0.69 22.71
C GLU A 111 -14.59 -0.06 21.76
N LEU A 112 -14.17 0.35 20.56
CA LEU A 112 -15.03 0.83 19.47
C LEU A 112 -15.74 -0.30 18.71
N GLY A 113 -15.54 -1.57 19.12
CA GLY A 113 -16.24 -2.73 18.57
C GLY A 113 -15.57 -3.42 17.40
N PHE A 114 -14.33 -3.07 17.06
CA PHE A 114 -13.58 -3.79 16.04
C PHE A 114 -13.13 -5.17 16.57
N LYS A 115 -13.27 -6.17 15.72
CA LYS A 115 -12.74 -7.51 15.96
C LYS A 115 -11.40 -7.65 15.24
N HIS A 116 -10.32 -7.79 16.01
CA HIS A 116 -9.01 -8.03 15.44
C HIS A 116 -8.94 -9.44 14.85
N LYS A 117 -8.57 -9.53 13.56
CA LYS A 117 -8.28 -10.78 12.87
C LYS A 117 -6.77 -10.81 12.60
N GLY A 118 -6.15 -11.98 12.72
CA GLY A 118 -4.77 -12.13 12.27
C GLY A 118 -3.73 -12.34 13.38
N PHE A 119 -4.13 -12.83 14.56
CA PHE A 119 -3.18 -13.25 15.61
C PHE A 119 -2.46 -14.59 15.32
N LYS A 120 -2.83 -15.28 14.26
CA LYS A 120 -2.15 -16.54 13.91
C LYS A 120 -0.74 -16.22 13.41
N GLU A 121 0.25 -16.84 14.05
CA GLU A 121 1.63 -16.79 13.60
C GLU A 121 1.77 -17.36 12.18
N GLY A 122 2.62 -16.72 11.37
CA GLY A 122 2.93 -17.16 10.02
C GLY A 122 2.38 -16.29 8.90
N LEU A 123 2.65 -16.70 7.67
CA LEU A 123 2.12 -16.10 6.43
C LEU A 123 0.63 -16.40 6.33
N SER A 124 -0.20 -15.54 6.85
CA SER A 124 -1.65 -15.75 6.86
C SER A 124 -2.26 -15.28 5.54
N LYS A 125 -3.06 -16.15 4.91
CA LYS A 125 -3.94 -15.81 3.78
C LYS A 125 -5.07 -14.85 4.18
N ASP A 126 -5.21 -14.58 5.48
CA ASP A 126 -6.27 -13.73 6.04
C ASP A 126 -5.94 -12.23 6.03
N TYR A 127 -4.70 -11.87 5.69
CA TYR A 127 -4.28 -10.47 5.60
C TYR A 127 -4.49 -9.93 4.19
N ILE A 128 -5.05 -8.72 4.11
CA ILE A 128 -5.20 -8.01 2.84
C ILE A 128 -3.86 -7.33 2.46
N GLN A 129 -3.20 -6.75 3.46
CA GLN A 129 -1.88 -6.13 3.32
C GLN A 129 -0.82 -6.97 4.04
N PRO A 130 0.45 -6.94 3.60
CA PRO A 130 1.53 -7.60 4.31
C PRO A 130 1.61 -7.15 5.77
N ARG A 131 1.65 -8.11 6.69
CA ARG A 131 1.80 -7.83 8.12
C ARG A 131 3.23 -7.42 8.49
N MET A 132 4.20 -8.07 7.85
CA MET A 132 5.61 -7.80 8.05
C MET A 132 6.20 -7.20 6.79
N THR A 133 6.88 -6.10 6.93
CA THR A 133 7.61 -5.44 5.85
C THR A 133 9.02 -5.14 6.31
N MET A 134 9.97 -5.16 5.37
CA MET A 134 11.32 -4.68 5.63
C MET A 134 11.43 -3.24 5.15
N ILE A 135 11.82 -2.35 6.05
CA ILE A 135 12.05 -0.94 5.74
C ILE A 135 13.55 -0.71 5.66
N THR A 136 14.03 -0.16 4.56
CA THR A 136 15.41 0.23 4.37
C THR A 136 15.48 1.75 4.33
N PRO A 137 16.08 2.40 5.36
CA PRO A 137 16.33 3.84 5.31
C PRO A 137 17.28 4.18 4.15
N ILE A 138 16.88 5.13 3.31
CA ILE A 138 17.65 5.54 2.12
C ILE A 138 18.19 6.98 2.22
N ASP A 139 18.23 7.52 3.42
CA ASP A 139 18.78 8.84 3.78
C ASP A 139 20.30 8.81 4.00
N LYS A 140 20.97 7.88 3.34
CA LYS A 140 22.42 7.57 3.45
C LYS A 140 23.10 7.70 2.09
N THR A 141 24.40 7.85 2.10
CA THR A 141 25.20 7.69 0.88
C THR A 141 25.12 6.25 0.35
N ASP A 142 25.38 6.03 -0.93
CA ASP A 142 25.35 4.71 -1.56
C ASP A 142 26.27 3.71 -0.83
N ASP A 143 27.47 4.17 -0.43
CA ASP A 143 28.43 3.33 0.29
C ASP A 143 27.91 2.95 1.68
N GLU A 144 27.38 3.89 2.45
CA GLU A 144 26.79 3.64 3.77
C GLU A 144 25.58 2.71 3.65
N LEU A 145 24.74 2.92 2.63
CA LEU A 145 23.59 2.06 2.37
C LEU A 145 24.03 0.62 2.07
N VAL A 146 25.00 0.44 1.18
CA VAL A 146 25.56 -0.88 0.87
C VAL A 146 26.22 -1.52 2.10
N GLN A 147 26.91 -0.75 2.93
CA GLN A 147 27.52 -1.27 4.17
C GLN A 147 26.46 -1.69 5.21
N SER A 148 25.29 -1.06 5.22
CA SER A 148 24.21 -1.43 6.14
C SER A 148 23.56 -2.79 5.84
N PHE A 149 23.75 -3.34 4.63
CA PHE A 149 23.22 -4.64 4.28
C PHE A 149 24.01 -5.79 4.92
N GLU A 150 23.35 -6.91 5.13
CA GLU A 150 24.04 -8.16 5.50
C GLU A 150 25.12 -8.53 4.45
N ARG A 151 26.18 -9.21 4.90
CA ARG A 151 27.33 -9.60 4.06
C ARG A 151 26.92 -10.25 2.74
N ARG A 152 25.93 -11.16 2.79
CA ARG A 152 25.44 -11.85 1.59
C ARG A 152 24.82 -10.90 0.58
N ASN A 153 24.02 -9.95 1.05
CA ASN A 153 23.34 -8.95 0.18
C ASN A 153 24.34 -7.95 -0.39
N ARG A 154 25.30 -7.46 0.43
CA ARG A 154 26.42 -6.62 -0.07
C ARG A 154 27.17 -7.26 -1.22
N SER A 155 27.51 -8.54 -1.07
CA SER A 155 28.23 -9.29 -2.12
C SER A 155 27.42 -9.38 -3.41
N LYS A 156 26.10 -9.60 -3.30
CA LYS A 156 25.20 -9.63 -4.47
C LYS A 156 25.10 -8.29 -5.17
N VAL A 157 24.95 -7.19 -4.42
CA VAL A 157 24.91 -5.83 -4.99
C VAL A 157 26.20 -5.52 -5.73
N ARG A 158 27.34 -5.74 -5.09
CA ARG A 158 28.65 -5.51 -5.73
C ARG A 158 28.87 -6.37 -6.98
N LEU A 159 28.42 -7.63 -6.94
CA LEU A 159 28.50 -8.52 -8.10
C LEU A 159 27.61 -8.02 -9.26
N ALA A 160 26.41 -7.56 -8.96
CA ALA A 160 25.49 -7.01 -9.97
C ALA A 160 26.14 -5.79 -10.67
N LEU A 161 26.67 -4.85 -9.90
CA LEU A 161 27.36 -3.69 -10.43
C LEU A 161 28.59 -4.09 -11.27
N LYS A 162 29.40 -5.04 -10.78
CA LYS A 162 30.57 -5.56 -11.52
C LYS A 162 30.18 -6.21 -12.85
N ARG A 163 29.02 -6.85 -12.92
CA ARG A 163 28.48 -7.48 -14.13
C ARG A 163 27.85 -6.51 -15.12
N GLY A 164 27.84 -5.21 -14.82
CA GLY A 164 27.30 -4.20 -15.74
C GLY A 164 25.80 -3.99 -15.58
N THR A 165 25.24 -4.32 -14.43
CA THR A 165 23.83 -3.98 -14.13
C THR A 165 23.68 -2.47 -14.05
N LYS A 166 22.70 -1.92 -14.78
CA LYS A 166 22.30 -0.52 -14.75
C LYS A 166 20.84 -0.40 -14.32
N VAL A 167 20.55 0.60 -13.51
CA VAL A 167 19.18 0.96 -13.12
C VAL A 167 18.84 2.27 -13.78
N GLU A 168 17.75 2.31 -14.53
CA GLU A 168 17.29 3.51 -15.22
C GLU A 168 15.86 3.85 -14.78
N ARG A 169 15.61 5.14 -14.52
CA ARG A 169 14.25 5.64 -14.40
C ARG A 169 13.60 5.57 -15.78
N SER A 170 12.43 4.98 -15.85
CA SER A 170 11.71 4.77 -17.09
C SER A 170 10.41 5.58 -17.12
N ASN A 171 9.79 5.61 -18.27
CA ASN A 171 8.53 6.31 -18.51
C ASN A 171 7.37 5.34 -18.74
N ARG A 172 6.21 5.87 -19.12
CA ARG A 172 5.00 5.11 -19.40
C ARG A 172 5.20 3.97 -20.43
N GLU A 173 6.04 4.19 -21.44
CA GLU A 173 6.33 3.16 -22.45
C GLU A 173 7.06 1.95 -21.86
N GLY A 174 7.88 2.16 -20.84
CA GLY A 174 8.56 1.08 -20.11
C GLY A 174 7.62 0.13 -19.37
N LEU A 175 6.35 0.52 -19.14
CA LEU A 175 5.35 -0.35 -18.53
C LEU A 175 5.10 -1.63 -19.35
N LYS A 176 5.31 -1.60 -20.67
CA LYS A 176 5.22 -2.78 -21.53
C LYS A 176 6.26 -3.83 -21.14
N ILE A 177 7.49 -3.35 -20.89
CA ILE A 177 8.61 -4.22 -20.44
C ILE A 177 8.29 -4.75 -19.05
N PHE A 178 7.87 -3.89 -18.13
CA PHE A 178 7.52 -4.27 -16.76
C PHE A 178 6.40 -5.32 -16.73
N ALA A 179 5.30 -5.09 -17.45
CA ALA A 179 4.17 -6.00 -17.50
C ALA A 179 4.57 -7.39 -18.08
N ASN A 180 5.43 -7.39 -19.11
CA ASN A 180 5.95 -8.64 -19.67
C ASN A 180 6.85 -9.39 -18.67
N LEU A 181 7.73 -8.70 -17.96
CA LEU A 181 8.56 -9.30 -16.90
C LEU A 181 7.71 -9.85 -15.75
N MET A 182 6.66 -9.12 -15.36
CA MET A 182 5.71 -9.59 -14.36
C MET A 182 4.99 -10.86 -14.81
N LYS A 183 4.55 -10.92 -16.07
CA LYS A 183 3.93 -12.11 -16.64
C LYS A 183 4.87 -13.32 -16.59
N ILE A 184 6.10 -13.18 -17.09
CA ILE A 184 7.12 -14.25 -17.05
C ILE A 184 7.38 -14.71 -15.62
N THR A 185 7.47 -13.77 -14.68
CA THR A 185 7.68 -14.09 -13.26
C THR A 185 6.49 -14.84 -12.67
N GLY A 186 5.27 -14.40 -12.97
CA GLY A 186 4.04 -15.05 -12.51
C GLY A 186 3.90 -16.48 -13.04
N GLU A 187 4.22 -16.70 -14.33
CA GLU A 187 4.23 -18.04 -14.94
C GLU A 187 5.28 -18.95 -14.28
N ARG A 188 6.49 -18.44 -14.03
CA ARG A 188 7.56 -19.20 -13.37
C ARG A 188 7.22 -19.56 -11.92
N ASP A 189 6.67 -18.62 -11.16
CA ASP A 189 6.51 -18.74 -9.71
C ASP A 189 5.06 -19.14 -9.31
N GLY A 190 4.17 -19.35 -10.30
CA GLY A 190 2.83 -19.89 -10.09
C GLY A 190 1.82 -18.92 -9.46
N PHE A 191 1.92 -17.60 -9.72
CA PHE A 191 0.96 -16.62 -9.23
C PHE A 191 0.32 -15.80 -10.35
N LEU A 192 -0.90 -15.31 -10.10
CA LEU A 192 -1.62 -14.47 -11.05
C LEU A 192 -1.09 -13.04 -11.03
N THR A 193 -0.78 -12.52 -12.21
CA THR A 193 -0.37 -11.13 -12.40
C THR A 193 -1.53 -10.27 -12.91
N ARG A 194 -1.37 -8.97 -12.82
CA ARG A 194 -2.27 -8.01 -13.46
C ARG A 194 -1.83 -7.76 -14.90
N ASP A 195 -2.79 -7.39 -15.74
CA ASP A 195 -2.48 -6.95 -17.10
C ASP A 195 -1.86 -5.54 -17.12
N ILE A 196 -1.39 -5.12 -18.29
CA ILE A 196 -0.72 -3.84 -18.47
C ILE A 196 -1.63 -2.66 -18.11
N SER A 197 -2.93 -2.73 -18.38
CA SER A 197 -3.86 -1.63 -18.14
C SER A 197 -3.96 -1.26 -16.65
N TYR A 198 -3.77 -2.24 -15.77
CA TYR A 198 -3.72 -2.01 -14.34
C TYR A 198 -2.50 -1.15 -13.94
N PHE A 199 -1.34 -1.44 -14.51
CA PHE A 199 -0.10 -0.69 -14.23
C PHE A 199 -0.12 0.69 -14.87
N GLU A 200 -0.64 0.80 -16.09
CA GLU A 200 -0.84 2.08 -16.78
C GLU A 200 -1.76 3.00 -15.97
N ASN A 201 -2.86 2.48 -15.47
CA ASN A 201 -3.80 3.25 -14.65
C ASN A 201 -3.17 3.76 -13.33
N ILE A 202 -2.32 2.96 -12.69
CA ILE A 202 -1.58 3.39 -11.50
C ILE A 202 -0.59 4.50 -11.88
N TYR A 203 0.18 4.30 -12.94
CA TYR A 203 1.17 5.25 -13.41
C TYR A 203 0.51 6.58 -13.79
N ASP A 204 -0.53 6.55 -14.61
CA ASP A 204 -1.25 7.73 -15.09
C ASP A 204 -1.88 8.53 -13.93
N ALA A 205 -2.34 7.86 -12.88
CA ALA A 205 -2.96 8.52 -11.74
C ALA A 205 -1.96 9.14 -10.75
N LEU A 206 -0.75 8.55 -10.59
CA LEU A 206 0.12 8.83 -9.47
C LEU A 206 1.48 9.42 -9.86
N HIS A 207 1.93 9.24 -11.11
CA HIS A 207 3.28 9.62 -11.52
C HIS A 207 3.51 11.14 -11.48
N GLU A 208 2.55 11.93 -11.94
CA GLU A 208 2.69 13.41 -11.98
C GLU A 208 2.91 14.02 -10.59
N ASP A 209 2.34 13.41 -9.55
CA ASP A 209 2.51 13.88 -8.17
C ASP A 209 3.76 13.29 -7.48
N GLY A 210 4.56 12.50 -8.22
CA GLY A 210 5.73 11.79 -7.68
C GLY A 210 5.37 10.62 -6.75
N ASP A 211 4.11 10.15 -6.77
CA ASP A 211 3.63 9.06 -5.92
C ASP A 211 3.84 7.67 -6.57
N ALA A 212 4.25 7.62 -7.84
CA ALA A 212 4.64 6.39 -8.53
C ALA A 212 5.79 6.66 -9.50
N GLU A 213 6.80 5.78 -9.48
CA GLU A 213 7.94 5.82 -10.38
C GLU A 213 8.23 4.43 -10.93
N LEU A 214 8.68 4.36 -12.17
CA LEU A 214 9.11 3.12 -12.81
C LEU A 214 10.62 3.08 -12.94
N PHE A 215 11.23 2.04 -12.40
CA PHE A 215 12.64 1.74 -12.61
C PHE A 215 12.78 0.42 -13.37
N LEU A 216 13.62 0.42 -14.39
CA LEU A 216 14.01 -0.78 -15.12
C LEU A 216 15.48 -1.11 -14.85
N VAL A 217 15.73 -2.37 -14.59
CA VAL A 217 17.08 -2.88 -14.38
C VAL A 217 17.50 -3.61 -15.66
N LYS A 218 18.61 -3.16 -16.25
CA LYS A 218 19.20 -3.73 -17.46
C LYS A 218 20.53 -4.39 -17.11
N LEU A 219 20.81 -5.50 -17.74
CA LEU A 219 22.11 -6.13 -17.73
C LEU A 219 22.74 -5.96 -19.10
N GLU A 220 23.88 -5.24 -19.13
CA GLU A 220 24.74 -5.15 -20.32
C GLU A 220 25.89 -6.14 -20.09
N PRO A 221 25.86 -7.34 -20.69
CA PRO A 221 26.95 -8.27 -20.54
C PRO A 221 28.22 -7.63 -21.10
N LYS A 222 29.28 -7.52 -20.30
CA LYS A 222 30.59 -7.17 -20.85
C LYS A 222 31.01 -8.29 -21.80
N PRO A 223 31.56 -7.98 -22.98
CA PRO A 223 32.15 -8.99 -23.82
C PRO A 223 33.16 -9.77 -22.96
N VAL A 224 33.03 -11.08 -22.92
CA VAL A 224 34.11 -11.93 -22.41
C VAL A 224 35.19 -11.81 -23.46
N LEU A 225 36.22 -11.07 -23.16
CA LEU A 225 37.46 -11.12 -23.95
C LEU A 225 38.08 -12.48 -23.62
N ASP A 226 38.07 -13.36 -24.62
CA ASP A 226 38.80 -14.64 -24.60
C ASP A 226 40.27 -14.42 -24.34
#